data_0fb75505c638f1c373b8173faf59e987
#
_entry.id   0fb75505c638f1c373b8173faf59e987
#
_cell.length_a   1.000
_cell.length_b   1.000
_cell.length_c   1.000
_cell.angle_alpha   90.00
_cell.angle_beta   90.00
_cell.angle_gamma   90.00
#
_symmetry.space_group_name_H-M   'P 1'
#
loop_
_entity.id
_entity.type
_entity.pdbx_description
1 polymer ?
#
loop_
_entity_poly.entity_id
_entity_poly.type
_entity_poly.pdbx_seq_one_letter_code
_entity_poly.pdbx_strand_id
1 'polypeptide(L)'
;MLRGDMSELTSNKRHGGLGRALLWVAVVLTVALLGFVTAVAVRSNPIYSDRDANGVSKYRFIEECRELLEDTDELTVGAQGQSIPLRTLVEQSAPLGQGDELRAELEAEPAQIIRATETVEGGGWTLTAPATISVHNGPRARTLGQLPMQCAHAKGQETQAQLQLPGQ
;
A
#
# COMPACT_ATOMS: atom_id res chain seq x y z
N MET A 1 18.58 57.41 60.94
CA MET A 1 17.90 58.14 59.89
C MET A 1 18.62 57.86 58.57
N LEU A 2 18.15 56.93 57.80
CA LEU A 2 18.54 56.73 56.40
C LEU A 2 17.32 56.25 55.67
N ARG A 3 16.67 57.14 54.95
CA ARG A 3 15.56 56.91 54.04
C ARG A 3 16.16 56.41 52.72
N GLY A 4 16.05 55.18 52.40
CA GLY A 4 16.40 54.60 51.10
C GLY A 4 15.20 54.68 50.17
N ASP A 5 15.39 55.40 49.11
CA ASP A 5 14.47 55.61 48.01
C ASP A 5 14.23 54.28 47.26
N MET A 6 13.02 53.81 47.28
CA MET A 6 12.55 52.69 46.45
C MET A 6 11.66 53.24 45.35
N SER A 7 12.29 53.78 44.35
CA SER A 7 11.57 54.27 43.16
C SER A 7 12.41 54.04 41.93
N GLU A 8 12.45 52.80 41.38
CA GLU A 8 12.74 52.59 39.96
C GLU A 8 12.63 51.11 39.63
N LEU A 9 11.41 50.64 39.52
CA LEU A 9 11.13 49.35 38.85
C LEU A 9 9.76 49.41 38.15
N THR A 10 9.56 50.45 37.30
CA THR A 10 8.40 50.44 36.42
C THR A 10 8.78 51.01 35.06
N SER A 11 9.40 50.20 34.22
CA SER A 11 9.37 50.47 32.79
C SER A 11 9.87 49.26 32.00
N ASN A 12 9.03 48.26 31.83
CA ASN A 12 9.23 47.36 30.70
C ASN A 12 7.90 46.71 30.26
N LYS A 13 6.93 47.54 29.90
CA LYS A 13 5.59 47.08 29.50
C LYS A 13 5.25 47.34 28.02
N ARG A 14 6.24 47.46 27.13
CA ARG A 14 5.97 47.76 25.71
C ARG A 14 6.57 46.79 24.68
N HIS A 15 7.23 45.71 25.08
CA HIS A 15 7.80 44.76 24.11
C HIS A 15 6.99 43.46 23.94
N GLY A 16 5.85 43.28 24.63
CA GLY A 16 5.05 42.07 24.59
C GLY A 16 4.30 41.81 23.28
N GLY A 17 4.04 42.82 22.48
CA GLY A 17 3.28 42.69 21.23
C GLY A 17 4.12 42.16 20.07
N LEU A 18 5.33 42.72 19.88
CA LEU A 18 6.22 42.34 18.78
C LEU A 18 6.77 40.92 18.94
N GLY A 19 7.17 40.54 20.15
CA GLY A 19 7.64 39.16 20.42
C GLY A 19 6.55 38.10 20.20
N ARG A 20 5.33 38.42 20.57
CA ARG A 20 4.17 37.56 20.35
C ARG A 20 3.83 37.44 18.86
N ALA A 21 3.89 38.55 18.12
CA ALA A 21 3.69 38.52 16.66
C ALA A 21 4.78 37.72 15.95
N LEU A 22 6.05 37.90 16.30
CA LEU A 22 7.16 37.11 15.76
C LEU A 22 7.02 35.61 16.05
N LEU A 23 6.57 35.27 17.26
CA LEU A 23 6.34 33.87 17.63
C LEU A 23 5.23 33.23 16.76
N TRP A 24 4.13 33.93 16.56
CA TRP A 24 3.05 33.47 15.68
C TRP A 24 3.49 33.32 14.22
N VAL A 25 4.26 34.28 13.71
CA VAL A 25 4.85 34.20 12.37
C VAL A 25 5.77 32.99 12.25
N ALA A 26 6.63 32.75 13.24
CA ALA A 26 7.50 31.56 13.26
C ALA A 26 6.71 30.27 13.28
N VAL A 27 5.67 30.16 14.10
CA VAL A 27 4.80 28.98 14.16
C VAL A 27 4.11 28.73 12.81
N VAL A 28 3.52 29.75 12.20
CA VAL A 28 2.84 29.64 10.90
C VAL A 28 3.84 29.23 9.81
N LEU A 29 5.03 29.81 9.78
CA LEU A 29 6.08 29.42 8.82
C LEU A 29 6.53 27.97 9.01
N THR A 30 6.70 27.54 10.26
CA THR A 30 7.09 26.16 10.55
C THR A 30 6.02 25.18 10.11
N VAL A 31 4.74 25.45 10.40
CA VAL A 31 3.62 24.61 9.97
C VAL A 31 3.52 24.59 8.43
N ALA A 32 3.66 25.72 7.78
CA ALA A 32 3.65 25.80 6.33
C ALA A 32 4.81 25.04 5.70
N LEU A 33 6.02 25.13 6.27
CA LEU A 33 7.20 24.42 5.81
C LEU A 33 7.03 22.90 5.98
N LEU A 34 6.56 22.46 7.14
CA LEU A 34 6.27 21.06 7.39
C LEU A 34 5.22 20.52 6.41
N GLY A 35 4.13 21.25 6.21
CA GLY A 35 3.10 20.88 5.23
C GLY A 35 3.65 20.79 3.80
N PHE A 36 4.48 21.75 3.40
CA PHE A 36 5.12 21.75 2.09
C PHE A 36 6.08 20.59 1.91
N VAL A 37 6.97 20.34 2.87
CA VAL A 37 7.92 19.21 2.83
C VAL A 37 7.19 17.88 2.78
N THR A 38 6.13 17.72 3.59
CA THR A 38 5.31 16.51 3.57
C THR A 38 4.62 16.31 2.21
N ALA A 39 4.05 17.38 1.65
CA ALA A 39 3.39 17.31 0.34
C ALA A 39 4.37 16.96 -0.79
N VAL A 40 5.59 17.53 -0.75
CA VAL A 40 6.65 17.21 -1.73
C VAL A 40 7.13 15.77 -1.53
N ALA A 41 7.36 15.34 -0.29
CA ALA A 41 7.81 13.98 0.01
C ALA A 41 6.79 12.93 -0.45
N VAL A 42 5.49 13.15 -0.22
CA VAL A 42 4.42 12.25 -0.68
C VAL A 42 4.35 12.23 -2.21
N ARG A 43 4.45 13.39 -2.87
CA ARG A 43 4.40 13.47 -4.34
C ARG A 43 5.63 12.89 -5.04
N SER A 44 6.78 12.92 -4.40
CA SER A 44 8.03 12.36 -4.95
C SER A 44 8.28 10.92 -4.53
N ASN A 45 7.47 10.37 -3.63
CA ASN A 45 7.60 8.99 -3.20
C ASN A 45 7.02 8.05 -4.28
N PRO A 46 7.83 7.16 -4.88
CA PRO A 46 7.36 6.22 -5.90
C PRO A 46 6.27 5.26 -5.41
N ILE A 47 6.10 5.11 -4.09
CA ILE A 47 5.03 4.28 -3.50
C ILE A 47 3.66 4.95 -3.68
N TYR A 48 3.58 6.29 -3.58
CA TYR A 48 2.31 7.03 -3.62
C TYR A 48 2.15 7.91 -4.87
N SER A 49 3.18 8.04 -5.71
CA SER A 49 3.16 8.90 -6.89
C SER A 49 2.89 8.08 -8.14
N ASP A 50 1.85 8.42 -8.88
CA ASP A 50 1.57 7.84 -10.21
C ASP A 50 2.54 8.34 -11.28
N ARG A 51 3.42 9.31 -10.98
CA ARG A 51 4.26 9.98 -11.97
C ARG A 51 5.48 9.19 -12.40
N ASP A 52 6.08 8.41 -11.50
CA ASP A 52 7.39 7.77 -11.75
C ASP A 52 7.28 6.31 -12.19
N ALA A 53 6.10 5.72 -12.14
CA ALA A 53 5.89 4.30 -12.36
C ALA A 53 4.99 4.01 -13.57
N ASN A 54 5.18 4.74 -14.68
CA ASN A 54 4.48 4.41 -15.91
C ASN A 54 2.94 4.52 -15.86
N GLY A 55 2.45 5.45 -15.03
CA GLY A 55 1.04 5.80 -14.91
C GLY A 55 0.32 5.19 -13.72
N VAL A 56 0.96 4.28 -12.98
CA VAL A 56 0.40 3.64 -11.78
C VAL A 56 1.40 3.68 -10.64
N SER A 57 0.97 4.13 -9.44
CA SER A 57 1.80 4.07 -8.25
C SER A 57 1.99 2.63 -7.79
N LYS A 58 3.10 2.35 -7.10
CA LYS A 58 3.34 1.03 -6.51
C LYS A 58 2.21 0.61 -5.57
N TYR A 59 1.65 1.54 -4.80
CA TYR A 59 0.53 1.26 -3.91
C TYR A 59 -0.72 0.84 -4.68
N ARG A 60 -1.11 1.61 -5.69
CA ARG A 60 -2.27 1.29 -6.51
C ARG A 60 -2.11 -0.04 -7.24
N PHE A 61 -0.94 -0.32 -7.78
CA PHE A 61 -0.63 -1.62 -8.39
C PHE A 61 -0.85 -2.79 -7.41
N ILE A 62 -0.37 -2.65 -6.16
CA ILE A 62 -0.56 -3.69 -5.13
C ILE A 62 -2.04 -3.89 -4.80
N GLU A 63 -2.83 -2.81 -4.71
CA GLU A 63 -4.28 -2.91 -4.49
C GLU A 63 -4.99 -3.57 -5.68
N GLU A 64 -4.66 -3.21 -6.91
CA GLU A 64 -5.18 -3.87 -8.11
C GLU A 64 -4.84 -5.37 -8.13
N CYS A 65 -3.62 -5.75 -7.72
CA CYS A 65 -3.25 -7.17 -7.59
C CYS A 65 -4.08 -7.91 -6.53
N ARG A 66 -4.46 -7.24 -5.44
CA ARG A 66 -5.32 -7.83 -4.41
C ARG A 66 -6.74 -7.99 -4.89
N GLU A 67 -7.31 -6.97 -5.53
CA GLU A 67 -8.65 -7.03 -6.11
C GLU A 67 -8.76 -8.16 -7.12
N LEU A 68 -7.76 -8.33 -8.01
CA LEU A 68 -7.72 -9.42 -8.97
C LEU A 68 -7.58 -10.80 -8.29
N LEU A 69 -6.92 -10.87 -7.14
CA LEU A 69 -6.79 -12.11 -6.38
C LEU A 69 -8.09 -12.49 -5.66
N GLU A 70 -8.86 -11.49 -5.21
CA GLU A 70 -10.17 -11.68 -4.57
C GLU A 70 -11.22 -12.18 -5.57
N ASP A 71 -11.11 -11.81 -6.84
CA ASP A 71 -11.99 -12.31 -7.90
C ASP A 71 -11.57 -13.72 -8.36
N THR A 72 -11.88 -14.69 -7.51
CA THR A 72 -11.51 -16.11 -7.74
C THR A 72 -12.22 -16.76 -8.92
N ASP A 73 -13.28 -16.18 -9.45
CA ASP A 73 -14.00 -16.69 -10.62
C ASP A 73 -13.25 -16.37 -11.92
N GLU A 74 -12.54 -15.26 -11.99
CA GLU A 74 -11.69 -14.88 -13.12
C GLU A 74 -10.24 -15.34 -12.96
N LEU A 75 -9.85 -15.74 -11.74
CA LEU A 75 -8.47 -16.10 -11.43
C LEU A 75 -8.05 -17.41 -12.11
N THR A 76 -6.91 -17.37 -12.77
CA THR A 76 -6.37 -18.51 -13.50
C THR A 76 -5.06 -19.02 -12.90
N VAL A 77 -4.79 -20.29 -13.11
CA VAL A 77 -3.55 -20.96 -12.72
C VAL A 77 -2.78 -21.35 -14.00
N GLY A 78 -1.57 -20.82 -14.12
CA GLY A 78 -0.65 -21.18 -15.20
C GLY A 78 -0.08 -22.58 -14.97
N ALA A 79 -0.20 -23.44 -15.98
CA ALA A 79 0.36 -24.78 -15.99
C ALA A 79 0.85 -25.15 -17.39
N GLN A 80 2.15 -25.40 -17.57
CA GLN A 80 2.74 -25.87 -18.84
C GLN A 80 2.31 -25.06 -20.08
N GLY A 81 2.23 -23.72 -19.96
CA GLY A 81 1.80 -22.84 -21.04
C GLY A 81 0.29 -22.80 -21.28
N GLN A 82 -0.50 -23.44 -20.42
CA GLN A 82 -1.95 -23.35 -20.41
C GLN A 82 -2.43 -22.57 -19.18
N SER A 83 -3.57 -21.90 -19.31
CA SER A 83 -4.23 -21.19 -18.23
C SER A 83 -5.52 -21.93 -17.88
N ILE A 84 -5.62 -22.39 -16.64
CA ILE A 84 -6.77 -23.16 -16.14
C ILE A 84 -7.47 -22.30 -15.07
N PRO A 85 -8.80 -22.14 -15.11
CA PRO A 85 -9.52 -21.43 -14.04
C PRO A 85 -9.24 -22.08 -12.67
N LEU A 86 -8.95 -21.27 -11.65
CA LEU A 86 -8.66 -21.74 -10.30
C LEU A 86 -9.79 -22.63 -9.76
N ARG A 87 -11.03 -22.20 -9.95
CA ARG A 87 -12.23 -22.97 -9.54
C ARG A 87 -12.23 -24.38 -10.11
N THR A 88 -11.94 -24.53 -11.40
CA THR A 88 -11.89 -25.84 -12.07
C THR A 88 -10.81 -26.74 -11.46
N LEU A 89 -9.64 -26.18 -11.16
CA LEU A 89 -8.56 -26.91 -10.52
C LEU A 89 -8.92 -27.36 -9.11
N VAL A 90 -9.58 -26.51 -8.34
CA VAL A 90 -10.04 -26.83 -6.98
C VAL A 90 -11.12 -27.90 -7.01
N GLU A 91 -12.12 -27.79 -7.87
CA GLU A 91 -13.21 -28.76 -8.00
C GLU A 91 -12.72 -30.16 -8.40
N GLN A 92 -11.65 -30.26 -9.18
CA GLN A 92 -11.03 -31.55 -9.53
C GLN A 92 -10.33 -32.21 -8.35
N SER A 93 -9.76 -31.40 -7.43
CA SER A 93 -8.99 -31.90 -6.28
C SER A 93 -9.82 -32.01 -5.00
N ALA A 94 -10.80 -31.14 -4.83
CA ALA A 94 -11.66 -31.03 -3.65
C ALA A 94 -13.02 -30.46 -4.08
N PRO A 95 -14.05 -31.31 -4.29
CA PRO A 95 -15.37 -30.81 -4.70
C PRO A 95 -15.90 -29.76 -3.75
N LEU A 96 -16.36 -28.64 -4.30
CA LEU A 96 -16.99 -27.57 -3.55
C LEU A 96 -18.43 -27.96 -3.19
N GLY A 97 -18.78 -27.78 -1.92
CA GLY A 97 -20.14 -28.00 -1.43
C GLY A 97 -21.05 -26.80 -1.66
N GLN A 98 -22.31 -26.96 -1.36
CA GLN A 98 -23.27 -25.87 -1.44
C GLN A 98 -22.97 -24.81 -0.37
N GLY A 99 -22.76 -23.58 -0.78
CA GLY A 99 -22.40 -22.46 0.11
C GLY A 99 -20.89 -22.33 0.38
N ASP A 100 -20.06 -23.13 -0.28
CA ASP A 100 -18.62 -22.96 -0.24
C ASP A 100 -18.19 -21.78 -1.12
N GLU A 101 -17.41 -20.89 -0.54
CA GLU A 101 -16.81 -19.71 -1.18
C GLU A 101 -15.30 -19.91 -1.27
N LEU A 102 -14.79 -19.89 -2.49
CA LEU A 102 -13.35 -19.94 -2.72
C LEU A 102 -12.74 -18.55 -2.48
N ARG A 103 -11.61 -18.50 -1.80
CA ARG A 103 -10.84 -17.28 -1.56
C ARG A 103 -9.36 -17.47 -1.82
N ALA A 104 -8.76 -16.45 -2.35
CA ALA A 104 -7.33 -16.36 -2.53
C ALA A 104 -6.82 -15.08 -1.89
N GLU A 105 -5.84 -15.19 -1.00
CA GLU A 105 -5.33 -14.06 -0.23
C GLU A 105 -3.79 -14.04 -0.25
N LEU A 106 -3.20 -12.84 -0.32
CA LEU A 106 -1.75 -12.69 -0.20
C LEU A 106 -1.31 -12.99 1.24
N GLU A 107 -0.43 -13.96 1.41
CA GLU A 107 0.11 -14.35 2.71
C GLU A 107 1.48 -13.70 2.98
N ALA A 108 1.52 -12.38 2.88
CA ALA A 108 2.73 -11.65 3.18
C ALA A 108 2.42 -10.35 3.93
N GLU A 109 3.32 -9.97 4.83
CA GLU A 109 3.22 -8.68 5.49
C GLU A 109 3.33 -7.53 4.46
N PRO A 110 2.62 -6.40 4.66
CA PRO A 110 2.64 -5.27 3.72
C PRO A 110 4.06 -4.81 3.35
N ALA A 111 4.99 -4.82 4.31
CA ALA A 111 6.38 -4.46 4.07
C ALA A 111 7.11 -5.46 3.15
N GLN A 112 6.75 -6.73 3.17
CA GLN A 112 7.32 -7.75 2.30
C GLN A 112 6.77 -7.62 0.89
N ILE A 113 5.47 -7.37 0.75
CA ILE A 113 4.81 -7.12 -0.55
C ILE A 113 5.44 -5.91 -1.25
N ILE A 114 5.63 -4.80 -0.51
CA ILE A 114 6.28 -3.59 -1.03
C ILE A 114 7.72 -3.88 -1.52
N ARG A 115 8.47 -4.72 -0.82
CA ARG A 115 9.83 -5.10 -1.20
C ARG A 115 9.86 -6.05 -2.39
N ALA A 116 8.93 -6.97 -2.46
CA ALA A 116 8.80 -7.93 -3.57
C ALA A 116 8.26 -7.30 -4.85
N THR A 117 7.73 -6.07 -4.77
CA THR A 117 7.25 -5.34 -5.94
C THR A 117 8.42 -4.64 -6.62
N GLU A 118 8.74 -5.05 -7.84
CA GLU A 118 9.87 -4.58 -8.63
C GLU A 118 9.40 -3.84 -9.89
N THR A 119 10.28 -2.98 -10.43
CA THR A 119 10.05 -2.31 -11.70
C THR A 119 10.41 -3.24 -12.85
N VAL A 120 9.64 -3.18 -13.95
CA VAL A 120 9.90 -3.94 -15.17
C VAL A 120 10.61 -3.06 -16.19
N GLU A 121 11.53 -3.64 -16.97
CA GLU A 121 12.20 -2.98 -18.08
C GLU A 121 11.15 -2.56 -19.13
N GLY A 122 11.22 -1.31 -19.57
CA GLY A 122 10.18 -0.71 -20.43
C GLY A 122 9.05 -0.01 -19.69
N GLY A 123 9.01 -0.15 -18.40
CA GLY A 123 8.09 0.53 -17.47
C GLY A 123 6.89 -0.30 -17.05
N GLY A 124 6.65 -0.33 -15.77
CA GLY A 124 5.60 -1.07 -15.11
C GLY A 124 6.05 -1.64 -13.78
N TRP A 125 5.23 -2.51 -13.24
CA TRP A 125 5.46 -3.20 -11.97
C TRP A 125 5.27 -4.69 -12.12
N THR A 126 6.02 -5.46 -11.36
CA THR A 126 5.79 -6.89 -11.15
C THR A 126 5.84 -7.21 -9.67
N LEU A 127 5.00 -8.16 -9.27
CA LEU A 127 4.94 -8.69 -7.91
C LEU A 127 4.85 -10.20 -7.97
N THR A 128 5.77 -10.88 -7.30
CA THR A 128 5.67 -12.32 -7.06
C THR A 128 5.59 -12.54 -5.56
N ALA A 129 4.50 -13.15 -5.12
CA ALA A 129 4.25 -13.42 -3.71
C ALA A 129 3.42 -14.72 -3.53
N PRO A 130 3.54 -15.41 -2.40
CA PRO A 130 2.67 -16.55 -2.10
C PRO A 130 1.23 -16.09 -1.86
N ALA A 131 0.28 -16.79 -2.46
CA ALA A 131 -1.13 -16.64 -2.23
C ALA A 131 -1.67 -17.92 -1.57
N THR A 132 -2.40 -17.75 -0.48
CA THR A 132 -3.09 -18.84 0.22
C THR A 132 -4.48 -19.01 -0.37
N ILE A 133 -4.77 -20.23 -0.81
CA ILE A 133 -6.07 -20.63 -1.34
C ILE A 133 -6.85 -21.30 -0.23
N SER A 134 -8.06 -20.83 0.02
CA SER A 134 -8.94 -21.34 1.07
C SER A 134 -10.39 -21.44 0.59
N VAL A 135 -11.14 -22.32 1.23
CA VAL A 135 -12.59 -22.45 1.04
C VAL A 135 -13.28 -22.09 2.35
N HIS A 136 -14.22 -21.19 2.27
CA HIS A 136 -15.02 -20.70 3.37
C HIS A 136 -16.46 -21.19 3.27
N ASN A 137 -17.01 -21.67 4.39
CA ASN A 137 -18.43 -21.99 4.51
C ASN A 137 -18.95 -21.41 5.83
N GLY A 138 -19.52 -20.22 5.74
CA GLY A 138 -19.86 -19.41 6.91
C GLY A 138 -18.63 -19.15 7.79
N PRO A 139 -18.66 -19.49 9.10
CA PRO A 139 -17.53 -19.27 10.00
C PRO A 139 -16.39 -20.29 9.84
N ARG A 140 -16.55 -21.31 9.01
CA ARG A 140 -15.54 -22.35 8.81
C ARG A 140 -14.68 -22.01 7.61
N ALA A 141 -13.36 -22.01 7.82
CA ALA A 141 -12.38 -21.85 6.76
C ALA A 141 -11.50 -23.10 6.67
N ARG A 142 -11.21 -23.56 5.46
CA ARG A 142 -10.30 -24.66 5.18
C ARG A 142 -9.27 -24.20 4.15
N THR A 143 -8.01 -24.14 4.55
CA THR A 143 -6.91 -23.88 3.63
C THR A 143 -6.68 -25.08 2.73
N LEU A 144 -6.61 -24.86 1.44
CA LEU A 144 -6.30 -25.87 0.42
C LEU A 144 -4.80 -25.96 0.15
N GLY A 145 -4.11 -24.83 0.17
CA GLY A 145 -2.68 -24.76 -0.08
C GLY A 145 -2.22 -23.34 -0.42
N GLN A 146 -0.96 -23.23 -0.82
CA GLN A 146 -0.35 -21.99 -1.28
C GLN A 146 0.14 -22.15 -2.71
N LEU A 147 -0.10 -21.14 -3.54
CA LEU A 147 0.41 -21.05 -4.89
C LEU A 147 1.18 -19.72 -5.05
N PRO A 148 2.29 -19.72 -5.77
CA PRO A 148 2.93 -18.45 -6.17
C PRO A 148 1.97 -17.66 -7.06
N MET A 149 1.70 -16.43 -6.68
CA MET A 149 0.99 -15.46 -7.51
C MET A 149 2.02 -14.60 -8.24
N GLN A 150 1.81 -14.39 -9.51
CA GLN A 150 2.51 -13.39 -10.31
C GLN A 150 1.50 -12.35 -10.75
N CYS A 151 1.75 -11.10 -10.39
CA CYS A 151 0.98 -9.95 -10.82
C CYS A 151 1.90 -9.01 -11.60
N ALA A 152 1.42 -8.47 -12.71
CA ALA A 152 2.19 -7.60 -13.58
C ALA A 152 1.33 -6.47 -14.14
N HIS A 153 1.92 -5.29 -14.22
CA HIS A 153 1.36 -4.12 -14.89
C HIS A 153 2.42 -3.57 -15.85
N ALA A 154 2.12 -3.55 -17.14
CA ALA A 154 2.95 -2.88 -18.14
C ALA A 154 2.35 -1.54 -18.51
N LYS A 155 3.21 -0.60 -18.93
CA LYS A 155 2.77 0.75 -19.32
C LYS A 155 1.68 0.70 -20.40
N GLY A 156 0.51 1.28 -20.08
CA GLY A 156 -0.63 1.33 -21.01
C GLY A 156 -1.40 0.03 -21.14
N GLN A 157 -1.14 -0.95 -20.30
CA GLN A 157 -1.89 -2.20 -20.21
C GLN A 157 -2.60 -2.28 -18.85
N GLU A 158 -3.62 -3.12 -18.78
CA GLU A 158 -4.28 -3.42 -17.52
C GLU A 158 -3.41 -4.34 -16.66
N THR A 159 -3.59 -4.23 -15.35
CA THR A 159 -2.93 -5.12 -14.39
C THR A 159 -3.48 -6.54 -14.54
N GLN A 160 -2.61 -7.52 -14.56
CA GLN A 160 -2.97 -8.93 -14.69
C GLN A 160 -2.38 -9.73 -13.54
N ALA A 161 -3.17 -10.62 -12.97
CA ALA A 161 -2.75 -11.56 -11.93
C ALA A 161 -2.98 -13.01 -12.38
N GLN A 162 -2.01 -13.86 -12.08
CA GLN A 162 -2.06 -15.29 -12.37
C GLN A 162 -1.38 -16.07 -11.25
N LEU A 163 -1.98 -17.18 -10.86
CA LEU A 163 -1.33 -18.15 -9.99
C LEU A 163 -0.47 -19.10 -10.83
N GLN A 164 0.58 -19.64 -10.24
CA GLN A 164 1.47 -20.59 -10.92
C GLN A 164 1.55 -21.90 -10.14
N LEU A 165 1.60 -23.03 -10.85
CA LEU A 165 1.89 -24.30 -10.21
C LEU A 165 3.37 -24.37 -9.86
N PRO A 166 3.73 -24.81 -8.62
CA PRO A 166 5.11 -24.98 -8.21
C PRO A 166 5.81 -26.05 -9.07
N GLY A 167 7.04 -25.73 -9.52
CA GLY A 167 7.85 -26.71 -10.26
C GLY A 167 7.85 -26.58 -11.79
N GLN A 168 7.45 -25.41 -12.27
CA GLN A 168 7.53 -25.07 -13.70
C GLN A 168 8.69 -24.13 -13.99
#